data_25fbe3c7039f75d397943ea920b2866e
#
_entry.id   25fbe3c7039f75d397943ea920b2866e
#
_cell.length_a   1.000
_cell.length_b   1.000
_cell.length_c   1.000
_cell.angle_alpha   90.00
_cell.angle_beta   90.00
_cell.angle_gamma   90.00
#
_symmetry.space_group_name_H-M   'P 1'
#
loop_
_entity.id
_entity.type
_entity.pdbx_description
1 polymer ?
#
loop_
_entity_poly.entity_id
_entity_poly.type
_entity_poly.pdbx_seq_one_letter_code
_entity_poly.pdbx_strand_id
1 'polypeptide(L)'
;MADLVLIYSLFPNAGDAHDCCRVLLEERLIASANRLSPAISYINGKDDVMTSEEHPVFFNTSSALADTVIDRISEMHRFATPAIVAIPASHAAQSYAEWVNAQAKVPSLA
;
A
#
# COMPACT_ATOMS: atom_id res chain seq x y z
N MET A 1 18.73 -10.04 3.63
CA MET A 1 17.63 -9.19 3.14
C MET A 1 16.42 -9.39 4.05
N ALA A 2 15.79 -8.29 4.48
CA ALA A 2 14.61 -8.42 5.33
C ALA A 2 13.39 -8.84 4.49
N ASP A 3 12.53 -9.70 5.06
CA ASP A 3 11.27 -10.04 4.41
C ASP A 3 10.21 -9.01 4.81
N LEU A 4 10.32 -7.85 4.23
CA LEU A 4 9.45 -6.72 4.47
C LEU A 4 9.32 -5.93 3.17
N VAL A 5 8.09 -5.65 2.78
CA VAL A 5 7.80 -4.86 1.58
C VAL A 5 6.88 -3.71 1.97
N LEU A 6 7.19 -2.52 1.50
CA LEU A 6 6.32 -1.36 1.62
C LEU A 6 5.58 -1.21 0.30
N ILE A 7 4.26 -1.23 0.36
CA ILE A 7 3.43 -0.95 -0.83
C ILE A 7 3.02 0.51 -0.74
N TYR A 8 3.39 1.28 -1.74
CA TYR A 8 3.07 2.71 -1.85
C TYR A 8 1.92 2.90 -2.82
N SER A 9 0.92 3.67 -2.41
CA SER A 9 -0.18 4.04 -3.31
C SER A 9 -0.69 5.44 -3.01
N LEU A 10 -1.38 6.02 -3.98
CA LEU A 10 -1.98 7.35 -3.89
C LEU A 10 -3.48 7.23 -4.09
N PHE A 11 -4.24 7.91 -3.23
CA PHE A 11 -5.71 7.90 -3.28
C PHE A 11 -6.25 9.30 -3.52
N PRO A 12 -7.42 9.43 -4.15
CA PRO A 12 -7.99 10.76 -4.47
C PRO A 12 -8.49 11.52 -3.25
N ASN A 13 -8.81 10.82 -2.15
CA ASN A 13 -9.34 11.45 -0.95
C ASN A 13 -9.06 10.60 0.29
N ALA A 14 -9.29 11.18 1.45
CA ALA A 14 -9.03 10.52 2.74
C ALA A 14 -9.94 9.29 2.96
N GLY A 15 -11.18 9.36 2.52
CA GLY A 15 -12.15 8.28 2.69
C GLY A 15 -11.73 7.01 1.98
N ASP A 16 -11.31 7.12 0.71
CA ASP A 16 -10.84 5.98 -0.07
C ASP A 16 -9.58 5.38 0.55
N ALA A 17 -8.65 6.22 1.00
CA ALA A 17 -7.44 5.77 1.68
C ALA A 17 -7.77 5.00 2.97
N HIS A 18 -8.67 5.57 3.79
CA HIS A 18 -9.13 4.95 5.03
C HIS A 18 -9.76 3.58 4.78
N ASP A 19 -10.67 3.51 3.82
CA ASP A 19 -11.39 2.26 3.52
C ASP A 19 -10.42 1.17 3.07
N CYS A 20 -9.47 1.52 2.21
CA CYS A 20 -8.46 0.56 1.74
C CYS A 20 -7.61 0.04 2.89
N CYS A 21 -7.15 0.92 3.78
CA CYS A 21 -6.39 0.52 4.96
C CYS A 21 -7.18 -0.48 5.81
N ARG A 22 -8.45 -0.18 6.06
CA ARG A 22 -9.31 -1.03 6.89
C ARG A 22 -9.53 -2.40 6.27
N VAL A 23 -9.86 -2.46 4.98
CA VAL A 23 -10.14 -3.72 4.29
C VAL A 23 -8.90 -4.61 4.28
N LEU A 24 -7.74 -4.06 3.95
CA LEU A 24 -6.50 -4.86 3.90
C LEU A 24 -6.11 -5.40 5.27
N LEU A 25 -6.32 -4.61 6.33
CA LEU A 25 -6.05 -5.08 7.70
C LEU A 25 -7.04 -6.18 8.11
N GLU A 26 -8.31 -6.00 7.81
CA GLU A 26 -9.35 -6.98 8.13
C GLU A 26 -9.11 -8.30 7.41
N GLU A 27 -8.61 -8.24 6.19
CA GLU A 27 -8.27 -9.43 5.40
C GLU A 27 -6.90 -10.01 5.74
N ARG A 28 -6.17 -9.41 6.66
CA ARG A 28 -4.83 -9.81 7.09
C ARG A 28 -3.79 -9.84 5.97
N LEU A 29 -3.98 -9.03 4.95
CA LEU A 29 -3.04 -8.91 3.85
C LEU A 29 -1.87 -7.98 4.17
N ILE A 30 -2.04 -7.11 5.14
CA ILE A 30 -1.00 -6.19 5.61
C ILE A 30 -0.91 -6.23 7.13
N ALA A 31 0.26 -5.86 7.66
CA ALA A 31 0.46 -5.77 9.11
C ALA A 31 0.05 -4.41 9.65
N SER A 32 0.28 -3.36 8.86
CA SER A 32 -0.02 -1.99 9.25
C SER A 32 -0.07 -1.10 8.02
N ALA A 33 -0.65 0.08 8.18
CA ALA A 33 -0.69 1.09 7.14
C ALA A 33 -0.41 2.46 7.76
N ASN A 34 0.27 3.31 6.99
CA ASN A 34 0.56 4.68 7.38
C ASN A 34 -0.02 5.62 6.33
N ARG A 35 -1.01 6.40 6.72
CA ARG A 35 -1.53 7.47 5.87
C ARG A 35 -0.71 8.72 6.13
N LEU A 36 -0.15 9.28 5.06
CA LEU A 36 0.64 10.50 5.13
C LEU A 36 -0.26 11.71 4.91
N SER A 37 0.26 12.90 5.22
CA SER A 37 -0.44 14.14 4.88
C SER A 37 -0.64 14.24 3.37
N PRO A 38 -1.72 14.89 2.93
CA PRO A 38 -1.94 15.06 1.49
C PRO A 38 -0.74 15.70 0.80
N ALA A 39 -0.46 15.22 -0.40
CA ALA A 39 0.64 15.68 -1.22
C ALA A 39 0.09 16.29 -2.50
N ILE A 40 0.82 17.24 -3.08
CA ILE A 40 0.49 17.77 -4.39
C ILE A 40 1.29 17.00 -5.43
N SER A 41 0.57 16.27 -6.27
CA SER A 41 1.19 15.53 -7.38
C SER A 41 1.24 16.40 -8.63
N TYR A 42 2.36 16.36 -9.32
CA TYR A 42 2.55 17.04 -10.59
C TYR A 42 2.56 15.98 -11.68
N ILE A 43 1.68 16.11 -12.65
CA ILE A 43 1.46 15.09 -13.67
C ILE A 43 1.51 15.74 -15.04
N ASN A 44 2.09 15.05 -16.02
CA ASN A 44 2.04 15.50 -17.41
C ASN A 44 0.61 15.34 -17.93
N GLY A 45 -0.02 16.46 -18.23
CA GLY A 45 -1.31 16.47 -18.89
C GLY A 45 -1.13 16.42 -20.40
N LYS A 46 -2.23 16.49 -21.13
CA LYS A 46 -2.21 16.43 -22.58
C LYS A 46 -1.50 17.66 -23.18
N ASP A 47 -1.81 18.85 -22.67
CA ASP A 47 -1.30 20.11 -23.20
C ASP A 47 -0.44 20.88 -22.20
N ASP A 48 -0.49 20.54 -20.93
CA ASP A 48 0.21 21.27 -19.88
C ASP A 48 0.38 20.37 -18.66
N VAL A 49 1.24 20.79 -17.73
CA VAL A 49 1.41 20.10 -16.44
C VAL A 49 0.14 20.32 -15.61
N MET A 50 -0.33 19.23 -15.03
CA MET A 50 -1.48 19.24 -14.13
C MET A 50 -1.03 18.99 -12.70
N THR A 51 -1.76 19.55 -11.74
CA THR A 51 -1.54 19.27 -10.32
C THR A 51 -2.79 18.68 -9.72
N SER A 52 -2.59 17.82 -8.74
CA SER A 52 -3.69 17.14 -8.04
C SER A 52 -3.30 16.91 -6.60
N GLU A 53 -4.23 17.14 -5.67
CA GLU A 53 -4.03 16.74 -4.29
C GLU A 53 -4.33 15.26 -4.14
N GLU A 54 -3.38 14.51 -3.59
CA GLU A 54 -3.52 13.07 -3.41
C GLU A 54 -3.13 12.66 -2.00
N HIS A 55 -3.65 11.51 -1.56
CA HIS A 55 -3.45 11.00 -0.22
C HIS A 55 -2.54 9.77 -0.26
N PRO A 56 -1.25 9.93 0.07
CA PRO A 56 -0.29 8.81 0.03
C PRO A 56 -0.49 7.87 1.20
N VAL A 57 -0.30 6.58 0.94
CA VAL A 57 -0.33 5.56 1.98
C VAL A 57 0.82 4.58 1.76
N PHE A 58 1.47 4.17 2.85
CA PHE A 58 2.37 3.03 2.86
C PHE A 58 1.68 1.87 3.55
N PHE A 59 1.66 0.72 2.90
CA PHE A 59 1.17 -0.53 3.47
C PHE A 59 2.35 -1.45 3.72
N ASN A 60 2.43 -2.03 4.91
CA ASN A 60 3.55 -2.89 5.30
C ASN A 60 3.11 -4.35 5.25
N THR A 61 3.83 -5.16 4.48
CA THR A 61 3.47 -6.57 4.29
C THR A 61 4.73 -7.41 4.04
N SER A 62 4.54 -8.71 3.86
CA SER A 62 5.60 -9.64 3.50
C SER A 62 5.77 -9.71 1.99
N SER A 63 6.93 -10.17 1.53
CA SER A 63 7.16 -10.37 0.10
C SER A 63 6.20 -11.39 -0.50
N ALA A 64 5.79 -12.39 0.29
CA ALA A 64 4.86 -13.41 -0.18
C ALA A 64 3.48 -12.85 -0.52
N LEU A 65 3.06 -11.77 0.14
CA LEU A 65 1.75 -11.17 -0.05
C LEU A 65 1.76 -9.90 -0.93
N ALA A 66 2.94 -9.45 -1.37
CA ALA A 66 3.06 -8.19 -2.10
C ALA A 66 2.16 -8.12 -3.34
N ASP A 67 2.20 -9.14 -4.19
CA ASP A 67 1.38 -9.16 -5.41
C ASP A 67 -0.12 -9.22 -5.08
N THR A 68 -0.49 -9.98 -4.06
CA THR A 68 -1.88 -10.08 -3.61
C THR A 68 -2.39 -8.71 -3.12
N VAL A 69 -1.54 -7.98 -2.38
CA VAL A 69 -1.89 -6.63 -1.90
C VAL A 69 -2.08 -5.67 -3.08
N ILE A 70 -1.16 -5.70 -4.04
CA ILE A 70 -1.26 -4.87 -5.24
C ILE A 70 -2.57 -5.14 -5.97
N ASP A 71 -2.90 -6.42 -6.20
CA ASP A 71 -4.13 -6.81 -6.89
C ASP A 71 -5.36 -6.34 -6.12
N ARG A 72 -5.35 -6.49 -4.80
CA ARG A 72 -6.47 -6.09 -3.96
C ARG A 72 -6.69 -4.58 -3.94
N ILE A 73 -5.60 -3.80 -3.88
CA ILE A 73 -5.68 -2.33 -3.98
C ILE A 73 -6.26 -1.95 -5.35
N SER A 74 -5.80 -2.61 -6.42
CA SER A 74 -6.27 -2.33 -7.79
C SER A 74 -7.77 -2.56 -7.92
N GLU A 75 -8.30 -3.61 -7.28
CA GLU A 75 -9.74 -3.88 -7.30
C GLU A 75 -10.56 -2.79 -6.62
N MET A 76 -10.02 -2.17 -5.56
CA MET A 76 -10.71 -1.16 -4.77
C MET A 76 -10.47 0.26 -5.25
N HIS A 77 -9.45 0.47 -6.09
CA HIS A 77 -9.06 1.81 -6.50
C HIS A 77 -9.99 2.35 -7.58
N ARG A 78 -10.32 3.66 -7.46
CA ARG A 78 -11.23 4.28 -8.41
C ARG A 78 -10.56 4.68 -9.73
N PHE A 79 -9.23 4.78 -9.76
CA PHE A 79 -8.51 5.11 -10.99
C PHE A 79 -8.31 3.87 -11.85
N ALA A 80 -8.37 4.04 -13.18
CA ALA A 80 -8.10 2.95 -14.12
C ALA A 80 -6.62 2.51 -14.07
N THR A 81 -5.72 3.46 -13.82
CA THR A 81 -4.29 3.22 -13.73
C THR A 81 -3.77 3.80 -12.42
N PRO A 82 -4.01 3.12 -11.30
CA PRO A 82 -3.56 3.64 -10.01
C PRO A 82 -2.06 3.50 -9.83
N ALA A 83 -1.46 4.47 -9.11
CA ALA A 83 -0.06 4.36 -8.71
C ALA A 83 0.03 3.36 -7.55
N ILE A 84 0.60 2.20 -7.80
CA ILE A 84 0.82 1.16 -6.79
C ILE A 84 2.20 0.59 -7.02
N VAL A 85 3.08 0.70 -6.03
CA VAL A 85 4.46 0.26 -6.17
C VAL A 85 4.87 -0.54 -4.94
N ALA A 86 5.51 -1.68 -5.16
CA ALA A 86 6.10 -2.46 -4.07
C ALA A 86 7.58 -2.08 -3.94
N ILE A 87 7.98 -1.72 -2.74
CA ILE A 87 9.36 -1.32 -2.43
C ILE A 87 9.91 -2.32 -1.43
N PRO A 88 10.74 -3.27 -1.86
CA PRO A 88 11.32 -4.24 -0.92
C PRO A 88 12.33 -3.55 -0.02
N ALA A 89 12.28 -3.86 1.27
CA ALA A 89 13.25 -3.35 2.22
C ALA A 89 14.54 -4.18 2.16
N SER A 90 15.66 -3.54 1.86
CA SER A 90 16.94 -4.23 1.90
C SER A 90 17.39 -4.50 3.34
N HIS A 91 17.02 -3.62 4.27
CA HIS A 91 17.35 -3.71 5.69
C HIS A 91 16.13 -3.28 6.52
N ALA A 92 15.95 -3.93 7.67
CA ALA A 92 14.93 -3.55 8.65
C ALA A 92 15.34 -4.08 10.01
N ALA A 93 14.78 -3.50 11.06
CA ALA A 93 14.95 -4.10 12.39
C ALA A 93 14.34 -5.49 12.37
N GLN A 94 15.08 -6.50 12.83
CA GLN A 94 14.65 -7.88 12.78
C GLN A 94 13.29 -8.10 13.48
N SER A 95 13.14 -7.52 14.66
CA SER A 95 11.90 -7.66 15.42
C SER A 95 10.70 -7.08 14.68
N TYR A 96 10.90 -5.97 13.95
CA TYR A 96 9.83 -5.36 13.17
C TYR A 96 9.45 -6.23 11.96
N ALA A 97 10.43 -6.73 11.22
CA ALA A 97 10.18 -7.61 10.08
C ALA A 97 9.46 -8.90 10.52
N GLU A 98 9.84 -9.47 11.66
CA GLU A 98 9.18 -10.64 12.22
C GLU A 98 7.74 -10.33 12.61
N TRP A 99 7.50 -9.16 13.23
CA TRP A 99 6.15 -8.74 13.59
C TRP A 99 5.27 -8.57 12.36
N VAL A 100 5.78 -7.93 11.31
CA VAL A 100 5.03 -7.76 10.05
C VAL A 100 4.64 -9.12 9.47
N ASN A 101 5.58 -10.05 9.42
CA ASN A 101 5.33 -11.38 8.86
C ASN A 101 4.33 -12.20 9.70
N ALA A 102 4.30 -11.98 11.01
CA ALA A 102 3.33 -12.63 11.89
C ALA A 102 1.92 -12.07 11.69
N GLN A 103 1.79 -10.78 11.43
CA GLN A 103 0.49 -10.12 11.27
C GLN A 103 -0.08 -10.27 9.85
N ALA A 104 0.77 -10.09 8.84
CA ALA A 104 0.38 -10.18 7.44
C ALA A 104 0.49 -11.63 6.97
N LYS A 105 -0.53 -12.41 7.31
CA LYS A 105 -0.51 -13.83 7.04
C LYS A 105 -1.94 -14.34 6.85
N VAL A 106 -2.26 -14.70 5.62
CA VAL A 106 -3.56 -15.29 5.31
C VAL A 106 -3.65 -16.66 6.00
N PRO A 107 -4.73 -16.94 6.74
CA PRO A 107 -4.90 -18.24 7.37
C PRO A 107 -4.86 -19.38 6.37
N SER A 108 -4.24 -20.49 6.75
CA SER A 108 -4.22 -21.69 5.93
C SER A 108 -5.64 -22.28 5.86
N LEU A 109 -6.01 -22.77 4.67
CA LEU A 109 -7.29 -23.44 4.45
C LEU A 109 -7.19 -24.95 4.65
N ALA A 110 -6.11 -25.39 5.23
CA ALA A 110 -5.90 -26.82 5.45
C ALA A 110 -6.90 -27.41 6.42
#